data_39ef86a881f28ab8822ddbd72f62da7f
#
_entry.id   39ef86a881f28ab8822ddbd72f62da7f
#
_cell.length_a   1.000
_cell.length_b   1.000
_cell.length_c   1.000
_cell.angle_alpha   90.00
_cell.angle_beta   90.00
_cell.angle_gamma   90.00
#
_symmetry.space_group_name_H-M   'P 1'
#
loop_
_entity.id
_entity.type
_entity.pdbx_description
1 polymer ?
#
loop_
_entity_poly.entity_id
_entity_poly.type
_entity_poly.pdbx_seq_one_letter_code
_entity_poly.pdbx_strand_id
1 'polypeptide(L)'
;MKYHYSRKEGWLGNPCGLVYFKGRYHLFFQLNPDSPRYGRMHWGHAVSDDLITWEDLPVALFPDAEMSCNSGSAIVHEGKIWLFYTSVSEDYKETVCAAYSEDGNVFEKCVENPIVTMPLEGNVKFRDPFVMKYGNGFRMLMGAGVNGIGKVLQFESEDLINWNYKGELVSDGKFGSVIESPHLAEVDGRWVFIIQSERHVPTKVLFATGEYDGEKFIFDNTDDPFDSVDSGDDFFSPVTAEDENGSIVLMAWMFSMRMNSSAISCPREITVSRKGEVCLIPYAGLRNRQVIESSFVSYGSGRLRVQFEGRTLFDKAYRECPDIGVLEDVGTVEVFLDGGRETITLFVC
;
A
#
# COMPACT_ATOMS: atom_id res chain seq x y z
N MET A 1 -16.24 11.50 -4.06
CA MET A 1 -14.97 12.22 -3.85
C MET A 1 -14.40 12.64 -5.20
N LYS A 2 -13.52 13.64 -5.25
CA LYS A 2 -12.92 14.16 -6.50
C LYS A 2 -11.53 13.59 -6.76
N TYR A 3 -10.78 13.33 -5.70
CA TYR A 3 -9.35 12.96 -5.76
C TYR A 3 -9.06 11.61 -5.10
N HIS A 4 -10.02 11.11 -4.33
CA HIS A 4 -9.94 9.83 -3.63
C HIS A 4 -10.88 8.83 -4.29
N TYR A 5 -10.43 7.59 -4.41
CA TYR A 5 -11.34 6.52 -4.80
C TYR A 5 -12.16 6.07 -3.60
N SER A 6 -13.46 6.00 -3.77
CA SER A 6 -14.39 5.53 -2.73
C SER A 6 -15.60 4.83 -3.35
N ARG A 7 -16.23 3.94 -2.61
CA ARG A 7 -17.42 3.21 -3.05
C ARG A 7 -18.64 3.60 -2.22
N LYS A 8 -19.81 3.51 -2.87
CA LYS A 8 -21.10 3.75 -2.21
C LYS A 8 -21.65 2.47 -1.57
N GLU A 9 -21.29 1.32 -2.09
CA GLU A 9 -21.80 0.02 -1.70
C GLU A 9 -20.69 -0.96 -1.37
N GLY A 10 -20.97 -1.87 -0.43
CA GLY A 10 -20.01 -2.82 0.07
C GLY A 10 -19.03 -2.20 1.07
N TRP A 11 -18.00 -2.98 1.45
CA TRP A 11 -16.90 -2.52 2.28
C TRP A 11 -15.62 -2.44 1.43
N LEU A 12 -15.05 -1.26 1.35
CA LEU A 12 -13.79 -1.00 0.69
C LEU A 12 -12.64 -1.17 1.69
N GLY A 13 -11.70 -2.05 1.39
CA GLY A 13 -10.49 -2.26 2.19
C GLY A 13 -9.21 -1.85 1.47
N ASN A 14 -8.13 -2.54 1.82
CA ASN A 14 -6.79 -2.28 1.32
C ASN A 14 -6.74 -2.28 -0.20
N PRO A 15 -6.03 -1.33 -0.86
CA PRO A 15 -5.57 -1.54 -2.21
C PRO A 15 -4.66 -2.78 -2.23
N CYS A 16 -4.82 -3.60 -3.26
CA CYS A 16 -4.15 -4.89 -3.37
C CYS A 16 -3.21 -4.97 -4.57
N GLY A 17 -3.42 -4.11 -5.57
CA GLY A 17 -2.58 -4.05 -6.75
C GLY A 17 -2.87 -2.79 -7.53
N LEU A 18 -1.83 -2.22 -8.11
CA LEU A 18 -1.90 -1.09 -9.03
C LEU A 18 -0.94 -1.37 -10.18
N VAL A 19 -1.43 -1.30 -11.42
CA VAL A 19 -0.59 -1.51 -12.61
C VAL A 19 -1.06 -0.64 -13.76
N TYR A 20 -0.13 -0.24 -14.64
CA TYR A 20 -0.44 0.35 -15.94
C TYR A 20 -0.48 -0.74 -17.01
N PHE A 21 -1.62 -0.90 -17.66
CA PHE A 21 -1.83 -1.96 -18.65
C PHE A 21 -2.71 -1.47 -19.78
N LYS A 22 -2.25 -1.67 -21.03
CA LYS A 22 -2.97 -1.29 -22.27
C LYS A 22 -3.52 0.15 -22.28
N GLY A 23 -2.73 1.09 -21.73
CA GLY A 23 -3.04 2.52 -21.76
C GLY A 23 -3.90 3.00 -20.58
N ARG A 24 -4.22 2.15 -19.61
CA ARG A 24 -4.98 2.53 -18.41
C ARG A 24 -4.32 2.00 -17.14
N TYR A 25 -4.54 2.68 -16.04
CA TYR A 25 -4.22 2.20 -14.69
C TYR A 25 -5.33 1.28 -14.21
N HIS A 26 -4.96 0.14 -13.63
CA HIS A 26 -5.86 -0.82 -13.01
C HIS A 26 -5.57 -0.86 -11.51
N LEU A 27 -6.56 -0.52 -10.69
CA LEU A 27 -6.52 -0.58 -9.24
C LEU A 27 -7.37 -1.76 -8.76
N PHE A 28 -6.76 -2.64 -7.99
CA PHE A 28 -7.43 -3.74 -7.32
C PHE A 28 -7.46 -3.45 -5.81
N PHE A 29 -8.53 -3.84 -5.15
CA PHE A 29 -8.73 -3.56 -3.73
C PHE A 29 -9.58 -4.63 -3.06
N GLN A 30 -9.39 -4.83 -1.76
CA GLN A 30 -10.28 -5.69 -0.98
C GLN A 30 -11.70 -5.15 -0.99
N LEU A 31 -12.64 -6.02 -1.25
CA LEU A 31 -14.07 -5.71 -1.32
C LEU A 31 -14.91 -6.79 -0.64
N ASN A 32 -15.74 -6.38 0.32
CA ASN A 32 -16.90 -7.18 0.68
C ASN A 32 -18.11 -6.59 -0.05
N PRO A 33 -18.61 -7.20 -1.13
CA PRO A 33 -19.71 -6.64 -1.91
C PRO A 33 -21.05 -6.75 -1.20
N ASP A 34 -21.19 -7.67 -0.24
CA ASP A 34 -22.46 -8.04 0.38
C ASP A 34 -22.75 -7.26 1.68
N SER A 35 -21.76 -6.53 2.21
CA SER A 35 -21.91 -5.85 3.49
C SER A 35 -21.00 -4.62 3.58
N PRO A 36 -21.41 -3.53 4.28
CA PRO A 36 -20.55 -2.40 4.57
C PRO A 36 -19.56 -2.67 5.72
N ARG A 37 -19.22 -3.93 5.98
CA ARG A 37 -18.29 -4.37 7.03
C ARG A 37 -17.27 -5.34 6.48
N TYR A 38 -16.12 -5.42 7.15
CA TYR A 38 -15.17 -6.49 6.90
C TYR A 38 -15.83 -7.87 6.92
N GLY A 39 -15.45 -8.76 6.02
CA GLY A 39 -16.04 -10.10 5.91
C GLY A 39 -15.34 -10.96 4.86
N ARG A 40 -16.10 -11.67 4.05
CA ARG A 40 -15.59 -12.50 2.96
C ARG A 40 -15.04 -11.59 1.85
N MET A 41 -13.70 -11.52 1.74
CA MET A 41 -13.05 -10.61 0.80
C MET A 41 -13.01 -11.15 -0.62
N HIS A 42 -13.40 -10.28 -1.53
CA HIS A 42 -13.17 -10.34 -2.97
C HIS A 42 -12.10 -9.32 -3.34
N TRP A 43 -11.65 -9.32 -4.58
CA TRP A 43 -10.91 -8.20 -5.15
C TRP A 43 -11.83 -7.41 -6.06
N GLY A 44 -12.18 -6.20 -5.62
CA GLY A 44 -12.80 -5.19 -6.48
C GLY A 44 -11.79 -4.68 -7.49
N HIS A 45 -12.29 -4.03 -8.54
CA HIS A 45 -11.49 -3.57 -9.65
C HIS A 45 -12.01 -2.22 -10.15
N ALA A 46 -11.10 -1.29 -10.36
CA ALA A 46 -11.38 0.00 -11.00
C ALA A 46 -10.26 0.36 -11.97
N VAL A 47 -10.57 1.19 -12.96
CA VAL A 47 -9.61 1.67 -13.96
C VAL A 47 -9.62 3.18 -14.06
N SER A 48 -8.48 3.75 -14.46
CA SER A 48 -8.29 5.19 -14.61
C SER A 48 -7.33 5.51 -15.75
N ASP A 49 -7.55 6.64 -16.42
CA ASP A 49 -6.61 7.18 -17.39
C ASP A 49 -5.59 8.14 -16.74
N ASP A 50 -5.86 8.64 -15.53
CA ASP A 50 -5.12 9.74 -14.88
C ASP A 50 -4.76 9.47 -13.40
N LEU A 51 -5.05 8.27 -12.85
CA LEU A 51 -4.92 7.90 -11.42
C LEU A 51 -5.84 8.68 -10.47
N ILE A 52 -6.67 9.60 -10.96
CA ILE A 52 -7.52 10.48 -10.18
C ILE A 52 -8.99 10.14 -10.39
N THR A 53 -9.38 9.96 -11.64
CA THR A 53 -10.76 9.66 -12.02
C THR A 53 -10.90 8.18 -12.29
N TRP A 54 -11.72 7.49 -11.49
CA TRP A 54 -11.84 6.05 -11.51
C TRP A 54 -13.21 5.59 -12.01
N GLU A 55 -13.19 4.52 -12.81
CA GLU A 55 -14.36 3.79 -13.29
C GLU A 55 -14.35 2.38 -12.70
N ASP A 56 -15.46 1.99 -12.03
CA ASP A 56 -15.61 0.64 -11.49
C ASP A 56 -15.75 -0.38 -12.61
N LEU A 57 -15.02 -1.48 -12.52
CA LEU A 57 -15.17 -2.68 -13.33
C LEU A 57 -15.79 -3.82 -12.50
N PRO A 58 -16.20 -4.93 -13.15
CA PRO A 58 -16.61 -6.14 -12.46
C PRO A 58 -15.53 -6.62 -11.47
N VAL A 59 -15.96 -7.30 -10.42
CA VAL A 59 -15.08 -7.92 -9.42
C VAL A 59 -14.07 -8.83 -10.13
N ALA A 60 -12.78 -8.64 -9.82
CA ALA A 60 -11.69 -9.39 -10.45
C ALA A 60 -11.51 -10.79 -9.85
N LEU A 61 -11.58 -10.91 -8.51
CA LEU A 61 -11.43 -12.20 -7.83
C LEU A 61 -12.59 -12.46 -6.87
N PHE A 62 -13.13 -13.65 -6.99
CA PHE A 62 -14.15 -14.21 -6.09
C PHE A 62 -13.51 -15.32 -5.27
N PRO A 63 -13.80 -15.41 -3.96
CA PRO A 63 -13.44 -16.60 -3.19
C PRO A 63 -14.29 -17.81 -3.64
N ASP A 64 -13.64 -18.84 -4.14
CA ASP A 64 -14.27 -20.10 -4.61
C ASP A 64 -14.08 -21.21 -3.58
N ALA A 65 -12.91 -21.86 -3.62
CA ALA A 65 -12.52 -22.90 -2.67
C ALA A 65 -11.96 -22.31 -1.35
N GLU A 66 -11.43 -21.10 -1.41
CA GLU A 66 -11.00 -20.34 -0.23
C GLU A 66 -12.16 -19.59 0.43
N MET A 67 -12.02 -19.35 1.73
CA MET A 67 -12.95 -18.52 2.49
C MET A 67 -12.84 -17.04 2.06
N SER A 68 -11.63 -16.58 1.70
CA SER A 68 -11.37 -15.16 1.42
C SER A 68 -10.16 -14.97 0.51
N CYS A 69 -10.24 -13.99 -0.42
CA CYS A 69 -9.13 -13.48 -1.21
C CYS A 69 -8.62 -12.18 -0.54
N ASN A 70 -7.57 -12.29 0.29
CA ASN A 70 -7.02 -11.15 1.01
C ASN A 70 -5.95 -10.42 0.18
N SER A 71 -5.30 -9.40 0.79
CA SER A 71 -4.37 -8.49 0.12
C SER A 71 -3.22 -9.19 -0.61
N GLY A 72 -2.59 -8.46 -1.51
CA GLY A 72 -1.46 -8.92 -2.29
C GLY A 72 -0.96 -7.84 -3.25
N SER A 73 -0.55 -8.23 -4.46
CA SER A 73 -0.04 -7.32 -5.48
C SER A 73 -0.42 -7.72 -6.90
N ALA A 74 -0.16 -6.81 -7.85
CA ALA A 74 -0.32 -7.05 -9.28
C ALA A 74 0.98 -6.72 -10.02
N ILE A 75 1.23 -7.41 -11.13
CA ILE A 75 2.35 -7.14 -12.04
C ILE A 75 1.94 -7.39 -13.48
N VAL A 76 2.51 -6.63 -14.42
CA VAL A 76 2.33 -6.89 -15.85
C VAL A 76 3.52 -7.69 -16.38
N HIS A 77 3.22 -8.84 -16.96
CA HIS A 77 4.22 -9.70 -17.59
C HIS A 77 3.65 -10.40 -18.81
N GLU A 78 4.43 -10.42 -19.92
CA GLU A 78 4.06 -11.06 -21.19
C GLU A 78 2.65 -10.72 -21.71
N GLY A 79 2.29 -9.42 -21.61
CA GLY A 79 1.00 -8.94 -22.11
C GLY A 79 -0.21 -9.33 -21.27
N LYS A 80 0.01 -9.80 -20.04
CA LYS A 80 -1.02 -10.17 -19.05
C LYS A 80 -0.86 -9.37 -17.78
N ILE A 81 -1.97 -9.11 -17.08
CA ILE A 81 -1.96 -8.72 -15.67
C ILE A 81 -1.94 -10.02 -14.86
N TRP A 82 -0.99 -10.13 -13.94
CA TRP A 82 -0.92 -11.16 -12.93
C TRP A 82 -1.30 -10.58 -11.58
N LEU A 83 -2.16 -11.28 -10.85
CA LEU A 83 -2.57 -10.97 -9.48
C LEU A 83 -2.03 -12.05 -8.55
N PHE A 84 -1.40 -11.63 -7.45
CA PHE A 84 -0.92 -12.51 -6.39
C PHE A 84 -1.65 -12.13 -5.12
N TYR A 85 -2.34 -13.06 -4.50
CA TYR A 85 -3.19 -12.76 -3.35
C TYR A 85 -3.01 -13.76 -2.23
N THR A 86 -3.26 -13.30 -1.01
CA THR A 86 -3.35 -14.15 0.16
C THR A 86 -4.68 -14.90 0.13
N SER A 87 -4.61 -16.20 -0.08
CA SER A 87 -5.76 -17.09 0.04
C SER A 87 -5.90 -17.52 1.50
N VAL A 88 -7.09 -17.37 2.06
CA VAL A 88 -7.40 -17.81 3.43
C VAL A 88 -8.39 -18.96 3.35
N SER A 89 -8.02 -20.11 3.89
CA SER A 89 -8.88 -21.31 3.94
C SER A 89 -9.86 -21.28 5.11
N GLU A 90 -10.81 -22.21 5.14
CA GLU A 90 -11.81 -22.35 6.21
C GLU A 90 -11.17 -22.60 7.59
N ASP A 91 -9.97 -23.21 7.65
CA ASP A 91 -9.19 -23.41 8.87
C ASP A 91 -8.20 -22.24 9.16
N TYR A 92 -8.41 -21.08 8.50
CA TYR A 92 -7.64 -19.85 8.66
C TYR A 92 -6.15 -19.98 8.28
N LYS A 93 -5.79 -20.92 7.43
CA LYS A 93 -4.44 -20.97 6.87
C LYS A 93 -4.31 -19.96 5.73
N GLU A 94 -3.18 -19.27 5.74
CA GLU A 94 -2.80 -18.31 4.72
C GLU A 94 -1.81 -18.94 3.74
N THR A 95 -2.10 -18.82 2.45
CA THR A 95 -1.23 -19.29 1.35
C THR A 95 -1.24 -18.24 0.24
N VAL A 96 -0.32 -18.32 -0.71
CA VAL A 96 -0.33 -17.44 -1.89
C VAL A 96 -0.97 -18.16 -3.06
N CYS A 97 -1.92 -17.50 -3.68
CA CYS A 97 -2.52 -17.92 -4.94
C CYS A 97 -2.29 -16.85 -6.01
N ALA A 98 -2.35 -17.26 -7.27
CA ALA A 98 -2.22 -16.40 -8.43
C ALA A 98 -3.45 -16.49 -9.35
N ALA A 99 -3.70 -15.39 -10.05
CA ALA A 99 -4.65 -15.31 -11.16
C ALA A 99 -4.08 -14.40 -12.25
N TYR A 100 -4.55 -14.54 -13.47
CA TYR A 100 -4.10 -13.69 -14.57
C TYR A 100 -5.23 -13.27 -15.50
N SER A 101 -5.00 -12.20 -16.25
CA SER A 101 -5.90 -11.73 -17.30
C SER A 101 -5.12 -11.25 -18.52
N GLU A 102 -5.57 -11.63 -19.71
CA GLU A 102 -5.02 -11.15 -20.98
C GLU A 102 -5.66 -9.83 -21.46
N ASP A 103 -6.89 -9.59 -21.04
CA ASP A 103 -7.67 -8.42 -21.47
C ASP A 103 -7.78 -7.33 -20.42
N GLY A 104 -7.43 -7.64 -19.16
CA GLY A 104 -7.56 -6.77 -18.00
C GLY A 104 -8.97 -6.71 -17.42
N ASN A 105 -9.92 -7.56 -17.88
CA ASN A 105 -11.31 -7.55 -17.40
C ASN A 105 -11.72 -8.87 -16.76
N VAL A 106 -11.33 -9.99 -17.36
CA VAL A 106 -11.66 -11.33 -16.86
C VAL A 106 -10.41 -11.97 -16.32
N PHE A 107 -10.44 -12.41 -15.08
CA PHE A 107 -9.31 -13.03 -14.39
C PHE A 107 -9.56 -14.52 -14.16
N GLU A 108 -8.57 -15.33 -14.52
CA GLU A 108 -8.56 -16.78 -14.34
C GLU A 108 -7.57 -17.16 -13.25
N LYS A 109 -8.02 -17.92 -12.24
CA LYS A 109 -7.14 -18.46 -11.20
C LYS A 109 -6.25 -19.56 -11.75
N CYS A 110 -4.97 -19.56 -11.35
CA CYS A 110 -4.02 -20.58 -11.78
C CYS A 110 -4.42 -21.97 -11.24
N VAL A 111 -4.24 -22.98 -12.06
CA VAL A 111 -4.55 -24.38 -11.68
C VAL A 111 -3.55 -24.94 -10.66
N GLU A 112 -2.37 -24.33 -10.58
CA GLU A 112 -1.29 -24.66 -9.65
C GLU A 112 -1.52 -24.14 -8.23
N ASN A 113 -2.57 -23.35 -8.01
CA ASN A 113 -2.85 -22.77 -6.70
C ASN A 113 -3.04 -23.82 -5.59
N PRO A 114 -2.51 -23.60 -4.38
CA PRO A 114 -1.67 -22.48 -3.99
C PRO A 114 -0.24 -22.59 -4.52
N ILE A 115 0.31 -21.49 -5.07
CA ILE A 115 1.67 -21.44 -5.64
C ILE A 115 2.77 -21.29 -4.58
N VAL A 116 2.46 -20.74 -3.40
CA VAL A 116 3.39 -20.67 -2.26
C VAL A 116 2.67 -20.99 -0.97
N THR A 117 3.31 -21.78 -0.14
CA THR A 117 2.90 -22.05 1.24
C THR A 117 3.96 -21.57 2.22
N MET A 118 3.57 -21.33 3.48
CA MET A 118 4.49 -20.90 4.52
C MET A 118 5.64 -21.89 4.71
N PRO A 119 6.91 -21.47 4.55
CA PRO A 119 8.07 -22.35 4.65
C PRO A 119 8.55 -22.58 6.09
N LEU A 120 8.04 -21.80 7.07
CA LEU A 120 8.48 -21.84 8.46
C LEU A 120 7.42 -22.51 9.34
N GLU A 121 7.85 -23.10 10.45
CA GLU A 121 6.98 -23.75 11.42
C GLU A 121 6.67 -22.84 12.61
N GLY A 122 5.57 -23.14 13.33
CA GLY A 122 5.16 -22.46 14.55
C GLY A 122 3.77 -21.83 14.47
N ASN A 123 3.51 -20.84 15.33
CA ASN A 123 2.34 -19.97 15.22
C ASN A 123 2.63 -18.91 14.18
N VAL A 124 2.09 -19.07 12.98
CA VAL A 124 2.48 -18.30 11.80
C VAL A 124 1.35 -17.46 11.23
N LYS A 125 1.75 -16.30 10.67
CA LYS A 125 1.00 -15.46 9.74
C LYS A 125 1.80 -15.34 8.46
N PHE A 126 1.12 -15.29 7.30
CA PHE A 126 1.77 -15.34 5.98
C PHE A 126 0.91 -14.67 4.93
N ARG A 127 1.16 -13.39 4.64
CA ARG A 127 0.23 -12.56 3.86
C ARG A 127 0.91 -11.49 3.02
N ASP A 128 0.11 -10.82 2.20
CA ASP A 128 0.42 -9.64 1.41
C ASP A 128 1.62 -9.86 0.47
N PRO A 129 1.53 -10.83 -0.48
CA PRO A 129 2.58 -11.05 -1.47
C PRO A 129 2.79 -9.79 -2.32
N PHE A 130 4.01 -9.27 -2.33
CA PHE A 130 4.46 -8.23 -3.25
C PHE A 130 5.41 -8.82 -4.26
N VAL A 131 5.05 -8.79 -5.54
CA VAL A 131 5.84 -9.34 -6.65
C VAL A 131 6.42 -8.23 -7.49
N MET A 132 7.72 -8.31 -7.79
CA MET A 132 8.44 -7.38 -8.67
C MET A 132 9.37 -8.12 -9.63
N LYS A 133 9.71 -7.48 -10.75
CA LYS A 133 10.80 -7.93 -11.63
C LYS A 133 12.13 -7.67 -10.96
N TYR A 134 13.06 -8.61 -11.05
CA TYR A 134 14.42 -8.46 -10.57
C TYR A 134 15.38 -9.29 -11.42
N GLY A 135 16.35 -8.63 -12.05
CA GLY A 135 17.24 -9.30 -13.00
C GLY A 135 16.45 -9.92 -14.17
N ASN A 136 16.68 -11.20 -14.43
CA ASN A 136 15.97 -11.94 -15.47
C ASN A 136 14.71 -12.69 -14.97
N GLY A 137 14.38 -12.55 -13.69
CA GLY A 137 13.25 -13.25 -13.05
C GLY A 137 12.44 -12.32 -12.17
N PHE A 138 11.91 -12.86 -11.07
CA PHE A 138 11.00 -12.20 -10.16
C PHE A 138 11.42 -12.42 -8.72
N ARG A 139 11.08 -11.43 -7.89
CA ARG A 139 11.11 -11.53 -6.43
C ARG A 139 9.70 -11.37 -5.87
N MET A 140 9.40 -12.15 -4.84
CA MET A 140 8.21 -11.97 -4.02
C MET A 140 8.65 -11.70 -2.59
N LEU A 141 8.15 -10.61 -2.03
CA LEU A 141 8.25 -10.32 -0.61
C LEU A 141 6.94 -10.68 0.06
N MET A 142 7.02 -11.34 1.21
CA MET A 142 5.85 -11.76 1.98
C MET A 142 5.89 -11.16 3.37
N GLY A 143 4.81 -10.51 3.75
CA GLY A 143 4.56 -10.18 5.15
C GLY A 143 4.36 -11.45 5.98
N ALA A 144 4.98 -11.51 7.13
CA ALA A 144 4.89 -12.68 7.99
C ALA A 144 5.01 -12.33 9.47
N GLY A 145 4.54 -13.26 10.29
CA GLY A 145 4.80 -13.31 11.72
C GLY A 145 5.04 -14.75 12.15
N VAL A 146 6.10 -14.98 12.91
CA VAL A 146 6.44 -16.34 13.41
C VAL A 146 6.70 -16.24 14.90
N ASN A 147 5.89 -16.95 15.68
CA ASN A 147 6.00 -16.98 17.15
C ASN A 147 6.04 -15.59 17.80
N GLY A 148 5.27 -14.63 17.25
CA GLY A 148 5.19 -13.25 17.73
C GLY A 148 6.33 -12.33 17.28
N ILE A 149 7.10 -12.73 16.27
CA ILE A 149 8.16 -11.90 15.66
C ILE A 149 7.76 -11.58 14.22
N GLY A 150 7.61 -10.29 13.92
CA GLY A 150 7.33 -9.81 12.57
C GLY A 150 8.51 -10.05 11.63
N LYS A 151 8.21 -10.51 10.41
CA LYS A 151 9.19 -10.88 9.40
C LYS A 151 8.77 -10.41 8.01
N VAL A 152 9.76 -10.22 7.13
CA VAL A 152 9.57 -10.19 5.68
C VAL A 152 10.34 -11.36 5.09
N LEU A 153 9.63 -12.27 4.44
CA LEU A 153 10.21 -13.44 3.77
C LEU A 153 10.38 -13.13 2.29
N GLN A 154 11.41 -13.74 1.67
CA GLN A 154 11.74 -13.53 0.27
C GLN A 154 11.71 -14.85 -0.51
N PHE A 155 11.17 -14.77 -1.73
CA PHE A 155 11.13 -15.86 -2.70
C PHE A 155 11.62 -15.38 -4.07
N GLU A 156 12.08 -16.31 -4.90
CA GLU A 156 12.42 -16.05 -6.30
C GLU A 156 11.69 -17.00 -7.25
N SER A 157 11.42 -16.52 -8.45
CA SER A 157 10.82 -17.29 -9.54
C SER A 157 11.36 -16.84 -10.88
N GLU A 158 11.37 -17.76 -11.87
CA GLU A 158 11.64 -17.44 -13.28
C GLU A 158 10.34 -17.33 -14.10
N ASP A 159 9.21 -17.86 -13.59
CA ASP A 159 7.98 -18.08 -14.36
C ASP A 159 6.67 -17.60 -13.67
N LEU A 160 6.77 -16.95 -12.48
CA LEU A 160 5.65 -16.50 -11.65
C LEU A 160 4.82 -17.60 -10.99
N ILE A 161 5.09 -18.87 -11.25
CA ILE A 161 4.37 -20.04 -10.73
C ILE A 161 5.21 -20.83 -9.74
N ASN A 162 6.46 -21.12 -10.12
CA ASN A 162 7.38 -21.92 -9.31
C ASN A 162 8.27 -21.00 -8.48
N TRP A 163 8.07 -20.98 -7.16
CA TRP A 163 8.75 -20.08 -6.23
C TRP A 163 9.69 -20.82 -5.28
N ASN A 164 10.91 -20.34 -5.17
CA ASN A 164 11.94 -20.87 -4.26
C ASN A 164 12.12 -19.90 -3.08
N TYR A 165 12.01 -20.42 -1.86
CA TYR A 165 12.30 -19.64 -0.65
C TYR A 165 13.76 -19.24 -0.56
N LYS A 166 14.05 -17.95 -0.33
CA LYS A 166 15.41 -17.38 -0.26
C LYS A 166 15.84 -17.01 1.15
N GLY A 167 14.90 -16.95 2.09
CA GLY A 167 15.20 -16.57 3.48
C GLY A 167 14.39 -15.38 3.98
N GLU A 168 14.83 -14.85 5.12
CA GLU A 168 14.24 -13.70 5.79
C GLU A 168 14.98 -12.43 5.39
N LEU A 169 14.28 -11.47 4.78
CA LEU A 169 14.84 -10.16 4.44
C LEU A 169 14.86 -9.23 5.67
N VAL A 170 13.81 -9.33 6.49
CA VAL A 170 13.70 -8.66 7.79
C VAL A 170 13.15 -9.65 8.81
N SER A 171 13.71 -9.64 10.02
CA SER A 171 13.24 -10.44 11.14
C SER A 171 13.56 -9.72 12.44
N ASP A 172 12.59 -8.96 12.97
CA ASP A 172 12.81 -8.17 14.19
C ASP A 172 11.49 -7.94 14.94
N GLY A 173 11.45 -8.34 16.20
CA GLY A 173 10.27 -8.16 17.08
C GLY A 173 9.91 -6.69 17.36
N LYS A 174 10.82 -5.74 17.07
CA LYS A 174 10.50 -4.31 17.21
C LYS A 174 9.41 -3.82 16.25
N PHE A 175 9.12 -4.58 15.18
CA PHE A 175 8.06 -4.28 14.23
C PHE A 175 6.71 -4.91 14.60
N GLY A 176 6.58 -5.50 15.79
CA GLY A 176 5.36 -6.17 16.24
C GLY A 176 5.36 -7.66 15.96
N SER A 177 4.19 -8.27 16.09
CA SER A 177 4.00 -9.71 15.93
C SER A 177 3.90 -10.17 14.47
N VAL A 178 3.58 -9.23 13.57
CA VAL A 178 3.50 -9.44 12.11
C VAL A 178 3.96 -8.16 11.39
N ILE A 179 4.61 -8.33 10.26
CA ILE A 179 4.82 -7.26 9.27
C ILE A 179 3.84 -7.51 8.12
N GLU A 180 3.18 -6.43 7.67
CA GLU A 180 2.20 -6.48 6.59
C GLU A 180 2.63 -5.58 5.42
N SER A 181 2.04 -5.80 4.25
CA SER A 181 2.20 -4.97 3.04
C SER A 181 3.65 -4.59 2.72
N PRO A 182 4.59 -5.55 2.62
CA PRO A 182 5.96 -5.23 2.24
C PRO A 182 6.01 -4.82 0.77
N HIS A 183 6.70 -3.70 0.47
CA HIS A 183 6.99 -3.25 -0.88
C HIS A 183 8.46 -2.88 -1.01
N LEU A 184 9.00 -3.00 -2.21
CA LEU A 184 10.38 -2.63 -2.53
C LEU A 184 10.42 -2.02 -3.93
N ALA A 185 10.92 -0.80 -4.05
CA ALA A 185 11.03 -0.09 -5.32
C ALA A 185 12.34 0.67 -5.43
N GLU A 186 12.91 0.75 -6.62
CA GLU A 186 14.03 1.63 -6.90
C GLU A 186 13.51 3.01 -7.29
N VAL A 187 13.92 4.03 -6.54
CA VAL A 187 13.49 5.43 -6.70
C VAL A 187 14.72 6.33 -6.67
N ASP A 188 14.92 7.14 -7.70
CA ASP A 188 16.06 8.08 -7.80
C ASP A 188 17.43 7.43 -7.56
N GLY A 189 17.59 6.16 -8.00
CA GLY A 189 18.82 5.37 -7.81
C GLY A 189 19.05 4.85 -6.39
N ARG A 190 18.00 4.83 -5.55
CA ARG A 190 18.00 4.23 -4.21
C ARG A 190 16.84 3.25 -4.08
N TRP A 191 17.05 2.19 -3.31
CA TRP A 191 15.97 1.29 -2.96
C TRP A 191 15.18 1.86 -1.78
N VAL A 192 13.87 1.92 -1.95
CA VAL A 192 12.90 2.29 -0.91
C VAL A 192 12.16 1.03 -0.48
N PHE A 193 12.31 0.66 0.78
CA PHE A 193 11.63 -0.47 1.40
C PHE A 193 10.47 0.04 2.26
N ILE A 194 9.28 -0.49 2.04
CA ILE A 194 8.05 -0.07 2.70
C ILE A 194 7.45 -1.26 3.42
N ILE A 195 7.01 -1.05 4.65
CA ILE A 195 6.29 -2.05 5.46
C ILE A 195 5.15 -1.39 6.23
N GLN A 196 4.13 -2.15 6.58
CA GLN A 196 3.19 -1.78 7.62
C GLN A 196 3.55 -2.54 8.90
N SER A 197 3.61 -1.81 10.02
CA SER A 197 4.12 -2.33 11.28
C SER A 197 3.21 -1.98 12.46
N GLU A 198 3.01 -2.93 13.37
CA GLU A 198 2.34 -2.75 14.66
C GLU A 198 3.24 -2.05 15.71
N ARG A 199 4.43 -1.59 15.34
CA ARG A 199 5.34 -0.84 16.22
C ARG A 199 4.66 0.38 16.85
N HIS A 200 3.74 0.99 16.13
CA HIS A 200 2.97 2.15 16.56
C HIS A 200 1.51 1.80 16.81
N VAL A 201 0.82 2.60 17.61
CA VAL A 201 -0.64 2.52 17.81
C VAL A 201 -1.23 3.91 17.52
N PRO A 202 -2.03 4.07 16.47
CA PRO A 202 -2.36 3.06 15.44
C PRO A 202 -1.13 2.58 14.66
N THR A 203 -1.26 1.44 13.98
CA THR A 203 -0.26 0.93 13.01
C THR A 203 0.15 2.00 12.02
N LYS A 204 1.42 2.02 11.61
CA LYS A 204 1.94 2.99 10.65
C LYS A 204 2.59 2.29 9.46
N VAL A 205 2.53 2.96 8.32
CA VAL A 205 3.35 2.64 7.15
C VAL A 205 4.73 3.25 7.37
N LEU A 206 5.75 2.42 7.28
CA LEU A 206 7.14 2.77 7.52
C LEU A 206 7.97 2.63 6.25
N PHE A 207 8.93 3.52 6.07
CA PHE A 207 9.82 3.60 4.91
C PHE A 207 11.27 3.54 5.36
N ALA A 208 12.11 2.84 4.58
CA ALA A 208 13.56 2.84 4.76
C ALA A 208 14.23 2.97 3.39
N THR A 209 15.42 3.58 3.36
CA THR A 209 16.28 3.60 2.18
C THR A 209 17.50 2.72 2.35
N GLY A 210 18.07 2.25 1.26
CA GLY A 210 19.24 1.38 1.28
C GLY A 210 19.64 0.84 -0.09
N GLU A 211 20.45 -0.22 -0.05
CA GLU A 211 20.88 -1.00 -1.21
C GLU A 211 20.28 -2.39 -1.15
N TYR A 212 19.81 -2.91 -2.28
CA TYR A 212 19.30 -4.27 -2.42
C TYR A 212 20.06 -5.02 -3.50
N ASP A 213 20.69 -6.13 -3.15
CA ASP A 213 21.50 -6.95 -4.04
C ASP A 213 20.78 -8.21 -4.59
N GLY A 214 19.49 -8.35 -4.25
CA GLY A 214 18.66 -9.52 -4.62
C GLY A 214 18.62 -10.62 -3.54
N GLU A 215 19.47 -10.51 -2.53
CA GLU A 215 19.48 -11.44 -1.39
C GLU A 215 19.27 -10.72 -0.06
N LYS A 216 19.85 -9.53 0.09
CA LYS A 216 19.83 -8.74 1.33
C LYS A 216 19.50 -7.30 1.05
N PHE A 217 18.89 -6.66 2.03
CA PHE A 217 18.69 -5.22 2.07
C PHE A 217 19.66 -4.62 3.09
N ILE A 218 20.53 -3.71 2.63
CA ILE A 218 21.49 -3.00 3.45
C ILE A 218 20.94 -1.61 3.71
N PHE A 219 20.46 -1.36 4.92
CA PHE A 219 19.84 -0.10 5.31
C PHE A 219 20.88 1.04 5.39
N ASP A 220 20.50 2.23 4.93
CA ASP A 220 21.32 3.45 5.06
C ASP A 220 21.48 3.85 6.54
N ASN A 221 20.43 3.71 7.34
CA ASN A 221 20.47 3.86 8.79
C ASN A 221 20.33 2.49 9.44
N THR A 222 21.36 2.04 10.17
CA THR A 222 21.37 0.71 10.80
C THR A 222 20.73 0.67 12.18
N ASP A 223 20.67 1.79 12.89
CA ASP A 223 20.17 1.85 14.27
C ASP A 223 18.63 1.83 14.32
N ASP A 224 17.99 2.71 13.57
CA ASP A 224 16.54 2.75 13.37
C ASP A 224 16.23 3.05 11.89
N PRO A 225 16.22 1.99 11.05
CA PRO A 225 16.21 2.18 9.60
C PRO A 225 14.86 2.65 9.03
N PHE A 226 13.77 2.39 9.74
CA PHE A 226 12.44 2.70 9.26
C PHE A 226 11.85 3.94 9.94
N ASP A 227 11.31 4.84 9.11
CA ASP A 227 10.63 6.05 9.56
C ASP A 227 9.26 6.19 8.89
N SER A 228 8.34 6.95 9.50
CA SER A 228 7.03 7.21 8.93
C SER A 228 7.02 8.58 8.29
N VAL A 229 6.59 8.65 7.03
CA VAL A 229 6.38 9.93 6.33
C VAL A 229 4.93 10.41 6.41
N ASP A 230 3.99 9.59 6.96
CA ASP A 230 2.61 10.01 7.22
C ASP A 230 2.33 10.02 8.73
N SER A 231 2.11 11.23 9.26
CA SER A 231 1.81 11.47 10.67
C SER A 231 0.32 11.39 11.00
N GLY A 232 -0.55 11.29 9.99
CA GLY A 232 -2.00 11.11 10.16
C GLY A 232 -2.35 9.72 10.71
N ASP A 233 -3.56 9.58 11.25
CA ASP A 233 -4.01 8.32 11.86
C ASP A 233 -4.81 7.44 10.89
N ASP A 234 -5.07 7.91 9.68
CA ASP A 234 -5.98 7.24 8.74
C ASP A 234 -5.26 6.81 7.44
N PHE A 235 -3.99 6.35 7.52
CA PHE A 235 -3.17 5.95 6.36
C PHE A 235 -2.56 4.57 6.57
N PHE A 236 -2.97 3.58 5.75
CA PHE A 236 -2.62 2.16 5.92
C PHE A 236 -2.38 1.46 4.60
N SER A 237 -1.75 0.29 4.65
CA SER A 237 -1.64 -0.71 3.58
C SER A 237 -1.43 -0.08 2.20
N PRO A 238 -0.24 0.44 1.91
CA PRO A 238 0.06 1.06 0.64
C PRO A 238 0.09 0.04 -0.50
N VAL A 239 -0.13 0.52 -1.71
CA VAL A 239 0.20 -0.16 -2.95
C VAL A 239 1.10 0.76 -3.78
N THR A 240 2.07 0.19 -4.47
CA THR A 240 2.98 0.92 -5.36
C THR A 240 2.90 0.39 -6.79
N ALA A 241 3.09 1.28 -7.75
CA ALA A 241 3.24 0.94 -9.15
C ALA A 241 4.17 1.93 -9.86
N GLU A 242 4.80 1.48 -10.93
CA GLU A 242 5.45 2.36 -11.89
C GLU A 242 4.39 2.96 -12.82
N ASP A 243 4.40 4.28 -13.01
CA ASP A 243 3.53 4.96 -13.95
C ASP A 243 4.09 4.86 -15.38
N GLU A 244 3.36 5.40 -16.36
CA GLU A 244 3.76 5.41 -17.77
C GLU A 244 5.08 6.15 -18.06
N ASN A 245 5.57 6.96 -17.12
CA ASN A 245 6.80 7.74 -17.23
C ASN A 245 7.97 7.16 -16.41
N GLY A 246 7.75 6.03 -15.71
CA GLY A 246 8.74 5.39 -14.86
C GLY A 246 8.81 5.96 -13.44
N SER A 247 7.87 6.83 -13.04
CA SER A 247 7.76 7.29 -11.65
C SER A 247 7.08 6.25 -10.77
N ILE A 248 7.54 6.08 -9.54
CA ILE A 248 6.88 5.19 -8.58
C ILE A 248 5.76 5.95 -7.89
N VAL A 249 4.54 5.50 -8.15
CA VAL A 249 3.31 6.02 -7.53
C VAL A 249 2.87 5.14 -6.38
N LEU A 250 2.40 5.77 -5.33
CA LEU A 250 1.83 5.11 -4.15
C LEU A 250 0.40 5.59 -3.93
N MET A 251 -0.48 4.64 -3.63
CA MET A 251 -1.81 4.89 -3.05
C MET A 251 -1.97 4.01 -1.81
N ALA A 252 -2.76 4.44 -0.84
CA ALA A 252 -2.93 3.72 0.42
C ALA A 252 -4.39 3.66 0.84
N TRP A 253 -4.70 2.72 1.70
CA TRP A 253 -6.00 2.67 2.32
C TRP A 253 -6.14 3.77 3.36
N MET A 254 -7.15 4.60 3.21
CA MET A 254 -7.61 5.52 4.23
C MET A 254 -8.76 4.87 4.98
N PHE A 255 -8.62 4.75 6.28
CA PHE A 255 -9.67 4.19 7.12
C PHE A 255 -9.77 4.90 8.45
N SER A 256 -10.97 5.37 8.77
CA SER A 256 -11.26 5.95 10.07
C SER A 256 -12.21 5.07 10.86
N MET A 257 -11.69 4.43 11.92
CA MET A 257 -12.53 3.66 12.85
C MET A 257 -13.58 4.54 13.55
N ARG A 258 -13.25 5.82 13.79
CA ARG A 258 -14.16 6.78 14.44
C ARG A 258 -15.41 7.00 13.62
N MET A 259 -15.27 6.98 12.29
CA MET A 259 -16.31 7.39 11.35
C MET A 259 -16.84 6.22 10.54
N ASN A 260 -16.23 5.04 10.67
CA ASN A 260 -16.46 3.88 9.82
C ASN A 260 -16.45 4.25 8.33
N SER A 261 -15.49 5.11 7.96
CA SER A 261 -15.32 5.63 6.61
C SER A 261 -14.06 5.05 5.98
N SER A 262 -14.14 4.75 4.69
CA SER A 262 -13.07 4.15 3.92
C SER A 262 -12.94 4.79 2.54
N ALA A 263 -11.70 5.01 2.12
CA ALA A 263 -11.32 5.49 0.80
C ALA A 263 -9.92 4.98 0.44
N ILE A 264 -9.52 5.12 -0.82
CA ILE A 264 -8.12 5.03 -1.23
C ILE A 264 -7.58 6.46 -1.37
N SER A 265 -6.40 6.72 -0.83
CA SER A 265 -5.75 8.03 -0.82
C SER A 265 -5.59 8.59 -2.24
N CYS A 266 -5.37 9.88 -2.34
CA CYS A 266 -4.91 10.42 -3.61
C CYS A 266 -3.58 9.77 -4.03
N PRO A 267 -3.28 9.69 -5.35
CA PRO A 267 -2.00 9.17 -5.82
C PRO A 267 -0.87 10.11 -5.41
N ARG A 268 0.24 9.54 -4.92
CA ARG A 268 1.45 10.24 -4.52
C ARG A 268 2.64 9.65 -5.25
N GLU A 269 3.53 10.49 -5.73
CA GLU A 269 4.81 10.08 -6.27
C GLU A 269 5.80 9.92 -5.11
N ILE A 270 6.51 8.79 -5.08
CA ILE A 270 7.61 8.58 -4.15
C ILE A 270 8.86 9.22 -4.78
N THR A 271 9.56 10.05 -4.01
CA THR A 271 10.86 10.58 -4.38
C THR A 271 11.84 10.43 -3.24
N VAL A 272 13.14 10.42 -3.54
CA VAL A 272 14.18 10.38 -2.51
C VAL A 272 15.02 11.66 -2.59
N SER A 273 15.05 12.41 -1.50
CA SER A 273 15.83 13.65 -1.43
C SER A 273 17.33 13.35 -1.54
N ARG A 274 18.14 14.38 -1.86
CA ARG A 274 19.63 14.25 -1.90
C ARG A 274 20.23 13.80 -0.56
N LYS A 275 19.47 13.87 0.53
CA LYS A 275 19.88 13.42 1.86
C LYS A 275 19.46 12.00 2.17
N GLY A 276 18.79 11.31 1.25
CA GLY A 276 18.25 9.98 1.45
C GLY A 276 16.87 9.95 2.16
N GLU A 277 16.19 11.11 2.31
CA GLU A 277 14.86 11.15 2.92
C GLU A 277 13.80 10.79 1.90
N VAL A 278 12.90 9.88 2.23
CA VAL A 278 11.73 9.56 1.41
C VAL A 278 10.72 10.70 1.50
N CYS A 279 10.20 11.11 0.35
CA CYS A 279 9.16 12.14 0.24
C CYS A 279 7.97 11.58 -0.55
N LEU A 280 6.76 11.84 -0.07
CA LEU A 280 5.50 11.55 -0.76
C LEU A 280 4.91 12.86 -1.28
N ILE A 281 5.02 13.10 -2.58
CA ILE A 281 4.50 14.33 -3.18
C ILE A 281 3.18 14.05 -3.92
N PRO A 282 2.22 15.00 -3.99
CA PRO A 282 1.03 14.81 -4.79
C PRO A 282 1.39 14.48 -6.23
N TYR A 283 0.74 13.46 -6.83
CA TYR A 283 0.92 13.11 -8.23
C TYR A 283 0.70 14.32 -9.15
N ALA A 284 1.37 14.37 -10.28
CA ALA A 284 1.45 15.55 -11.15
C ALA A 284 0.09 16.22 -11.42
N GLY A 285 -0.96 15.45 -11.68
CA GLY A 285 -2.32 15.94 -11.90
C GLY A 285 -2.97 16.65 -10.72
N LEU A 286 -2.42 16.48 -9.51
CA LEU A 286 -2.94 17.07 -8.26
C LEU A 286 -2.13 18.25 -7.75
N ARG A 287 -0.89 18.46 -8.21
CA ARG A 287 -0.01 19.54 -7.69
C ARG A 287 -0.64 20.93 -7.76
N ASN A 288 -1.41 21.21 -8.82
CA ASN A 288 -2.12 22.47 -9.01
C ASN A 288 -3.55 22.49 -8.43
N ARG A 289 -3.95 21.43 -7.71
CA ARG A 289 -5.27 21.29 -7.08
C ARG A 289 -5.24 21.56 -5.58
N GLN A 290 -4.07 21.84 -5.02
CA GLN A 290 -3.92 22.19 -3.61
C GLN A 290 -4.66 23.51 -3.31
N VAL A 291 -5.36 23.56 -2.19
CA VAL A 291 -6.07 24.77 -1.76
C VAL A 291 -5.09 25.76 -1.12
N ILE A 292 -5.31 27.06 -1.38
CA ILE A 292 -4.50 28.13 -0.81
C ILE A 292 -4.88 28.36 0.65
N GLU A 293 -6.20 28.30 0.96
CA GLU A 293 -6.74 28.41 2.30
C GLU A 293 -7.59 27.19 2.59
N SER A 294 -7.24 26.47 3.65
CA SER A 294 -7.94 25.27 4.10
C SER A 294 -8.98 25.62 5.16
N SER A 295 -10.15 24.97 5.08
CA SER A 295 -11.17 25.05 6.13
C SER A 295 -10.83 24.19 7.35
N PHE A 296 -9.89 23.25 7.21
CA PHE A 296 -9.52 22.27 8.25
C PHE A 296 -8.13 22.50 8.82
N VAL A 297 -7.19 23.03 8.02
CA VAL A 297 -5.77 23.13 8.37
C VAL A 297 -5.41 24.56 8.72
N SER A 298 -4.74 24.75 9.84
CA SER A 298 -4.24 26.04 10.28
C SER A 298 -2.84 25.93 10.85
N TYR A 299 -2.01 26.97 10.62
CA TYR A 299 -0.72 27.12 11.25
C TYR A 299 -0.68 28.43 12.06
N GLY A 300 -0.32 28.31 13.34
CA GLY A 300 -0.22 29.47 14.21
C GLY A 300 0.51 29.14 15.51
N SER A 301 1.24 30.12 16.05
CA SER A 301 2.02 29.97 17.28
C SER A 301 2.99 28.77 17.24
N GLY A 302 3.61 28.53 16.06
CA GLY A 302 4.55 27.42 15.85
C GLY A 302 3.89 26.03 15.83
N ARG A 303 2.58 25.94 15.61
CA ARG A 303 1.84 24.67 15.58
C ARG A 303 0.97 24.56 14.34
N LEU A 304 0.99 23.41 13.72
CA LEU A 304 0.05 23.01 12.69
C LEU A 304 -1.07 22.18 13.33
N ARG A 305 -2.29 22.53 13.00
CA ARG A 305 -3.50 21.85 13.48
C ARG A 305 -4.39 21.46 12.32
N VAL A 306 -4.97 20.26 12.44
CA VAL A 306 -6.12 19.86 11.65
C VAL A 306 -7.32 19.78 12.59
N GLN A 307 -8.39 20.51 12.26
CA GLN A 307 -9.57 20.65 13.13
C GLN A 307 -10.85 20.46 12.32
N PHE A 308 -11.85 19.85 12.92
CA PHE A 308 -13.19 19.71 12.37
C PHE A 308 -14.24 19.89 13.48
N GLU A 309 -15.24 20.74 13.26
CA GLU A 309 -16.32 21.04 14.23
C GLU A 309 -15.85 21.29 15.66
N GLY A 310 -14.76 22.05 15.81
CA GLY A 310 -14.17 22.38 17.10
C GLY A 310 -13.34 21.27 17.76
N ARG A 311 -13.20 20.11 17.10
CA ARG A 311 -12.32 19.02 17.55
C ARG A 311 -10.97 19.12 16.87
N THR A 312 -9.90 18.95 17.62
CA THR A 312 -8.55 18.84 17.09
C THR A 312 -8.28 17.37 16.75
N LEU A 313 -8.04 17.10 15.47
CA LEU A 313 -7.72 15.78 14.94
C LEU A 313 -6.22 15.55 14.88
N PHE A 314 -5.45 16.63 14.66
CA PHE A 314 -3.99 16.62 14.64
C PHE A 314 -3.46 17.92 15.21
N ASP A 315 -2.39 17.89 16.01
CA ASP A 315 -1.73 19.06 16.58
C ASP A 315 -0.25 18.77 16.84
N LYS A 316 0.63 19.37 16.03
CA LYS A 316 2.08 19.19 16.14
C LYS A 316 2.82 20.52 16.12
N ALA A 317 3.84 20.66 16.96
CA ALA A 317 4.72 21.82 16.99
C ALA A 317 5.86 21.66 15.98
N TYR A 318 6.20 22.74 15.29
CA TYR A 318 7.33 22.84 14.37
C TYR A 318 8.22 24.00 14.80
N ARG A 319 9.54 23.85 14.63
CA ARG A 319 10.52 24.90 14.98
C ARG A 319 10.42 26.09 14.01
N GLU A 320 10.19 25.80 12.76
CA GLU A 320 10.01 26.77 11.69
C GLU A 320 8.68 26.46 11.00
N CYS A 321 8.09 27.45 10.31
CA CYS A 321 6.87 27.23 9.54
C CYS A 321 7.21 26.34 8.33
N PRO A 322 6.63 25.14 8.22
CA PRO A 322 6.84 24.32 7.04
C PRO A 322 6.19 24.92 5.80
N ASP A 323 6.65 24.54 4.63
CA ASP A 323 5.87 24.73 3.39
C ASP A 323 4.67 23.80 3.44
N ILE A 324 3.45 24.35 3.27
CA ILE A 324 2.20 23.61 3.50
C ILE A 324 1.39 23.52 2.21
N GLY A 325 1.27 22.32 1.67
CA GLY A 325 0.31 21.98 0.62
C GLY A 325 -0.87 21.21 1.20
N VAL A 326 -2.09 21.49 0.74
CA VAL A 326 -3.31 20.81 1.23
C VAL A 326 -4.17 20.38 0.07
N LEU A 327 -4.58 19.10 0.06
CA LEU A 327 -5.65 18.58 -0.78
C LEU A 327 -6.88 18.32 0.09
N GLU A 328 -7.98 18.97 -0.24
CA GLU A 328 -9.28 18.77 0.41
C GLU A 328 -10.24 18.06 -0.54
N ASP A 329 -10.91 17.07 -0.04
CA ASP A 329 -12.00 16.39 -0.72
C ASP A 329 -13.19 16.19 0.23
N VAL A 330 -14.23 15.54 -0.23
CA VAL A 330 -15.43 15.28 0.58
C VAL A 330 -15.07 14.39 1.79
N GLY A 331 -14.98 15.01 2.96
CA GLY A 331 -14.74 14.32 4.23
C GLY A 331 -13.29 13.87 4.46
N THR A 332 -12.33 14.34 3.65
CA THR A 332 -10.91 13.99 3.79
C THR A 332 -10.01 15.21 3.62
N VAL A 333 -8.86 15.18 4.27
CA VAL A 333 -7.77 16.13 4.09
C VAL A 333 -6.43 15.40 4.04
N GLU A 334 -5.62 15.75 3.05
CA GLU A 334 -4.22 15.32 2.96
C GLU A 334 -3.33 16.56 2.96
N VAL A 335 -2.39 16.63 3.91
CA VAL A 335 -1.44 17.73 4.06
C VAL A 335 -0.05 17.24 3.68
N PHE A 336 0.66 18.05 2.91
CA PHE A 336 2.01 17.77 2.42
C PHE A 336 2.93 18.89 2.93
N LEU A 337 3.91 18.52 3.74
CA LEU A 337 4.84 19.46 4.37
C LEU A 337 6.22 19.35 3.74
N ASP A 338 6.86 20.49 3.50
CA ASP A 338 8.24 20.61 3.01
C ASP A 338 8.54 19.70 1.79
N GLY A 339 7.63 19.75 0.80
CA GLY A 339 7.76 18.93 -0.40
C GLY A 339 7.51 17.44 -0.16
N GLY A 340 6.64 17.09 0.79
CA GLY A 340 6.21 15.72 1.07
C GLY A 340 7.13 14.93 2.00
N ARG A 341 8.08 15.58 2.69
CA ARG A 341 8.89 14.91 3.73
C ARG A 341 8.06 14.43 4.91
N GLU A 342 6.98 15.12 5.18
CA GLU A 342 5.96 14.71 6.10
C GLU A 342 4.60 14.92 5.45
N THR A 343 3.72 13.94 5.59
CA THR A 343 2.33 14.05 5.19
C THR A 343 1.41 13.80 6.37
N ILE A 344 0.16 14.26 6.26
CA ILE A 344 -0.86 14.04 7.29
C ILE A 344 -2.15 13.68 6.56
N THR A 345 -2.63 12.47 6.75
CA THR A 345 -3.81 11.92 6.07
C THR A 345 -4.91 11.65 7.08
N LEU A 346 -6.06 12.31 6.91
CA LEU A 346 -7.16 12.23 7.86
C LEU A 346 -8.54 12.29 7.20
N PHE A 347 -9.49 11.60 7.80
CA PHE A 347 -10.90 11.89 7.63
C PHE A 347 -11.33 13.05 8.54
N VAL A 348 -12.14 13.98 8.00
CA VAL A 348 -12.58 15.23 8.65
C VAL A 348 -14.10 15.40 8.64
N CYS A 349 -14.88 14.32 8.60
CA CYS A 349 -16.35 14.39 8.60
C CYS A 349 -16.95 13.54 9.74
#